data_b3ccaa4772eb18b97ef7f0fa9d1ca1e0
#
_entry.id   b3ccaa4772eb18b97ef7f0fa9d1ca1e0
#
_cell.length_a   1.000
_cell.length_b   1.000
_cell.length_c   1.000
_cell.angle_alpha   90.00
_cell.angle_beta   90.00
_cell.angle_gamma   90.00
#
_symmetry.space_group_name_H-M   'P 1'
#
loop_
_entity.id
_entity.type
_entity.pdbx_description
1 polymer ?
#
loop_
_entity_poly.entity_id
_entity_poly.type
_entity_poly.pdbx_seq_one_letter_code
_entity_poly.pdbx_strand_id
1 'polypeptide(L)'
;MIPLDQNPSRRGRYGKDWHGMSEKGLERETEGISVGEREPVVADSSPKGGRLRSSWKKLWKGRKRKALALLLVVAIAGGVVIWRGRGQTASAATTYQEAAVERRSITNSLSSSGTLEPADSYTVNTLVSGEILSDTFEKGDQVEEGQLLYTIDSSNAASSQTQAQNSYSQAQTSYEQAVKAKYPQADLSGTVSEVYVNEGDSVSAGTQLLKIVADENIYIDFYFTYADSGDFYIGQTATVFIDGFAGTLTGTVAAVSSSSAAVSTGVPLTTVRVRLANPGLVTSDYTASAVIGSYSSYGQASIKVGASSVITAEASGKVAGFNWLVGDTISSGDRICTITGDSVDNQIESARISVSNASTSLENARDNLEDYSVTAPISGTVVTKNAKAGDNIEGGSGSTLCVIYDLSYLEMTMSIDELDISSVEVGQEVRITADAVEGKTYTGVVTEVSVAGTTSGGITTYPVTVRIDETDGLLPGMNVDAEIVISSADDVLAIPSAAVSRGDMVLVTANSPSAVNALDQEAPEGYVYVPVETGVSDNSYIEVLSGLQEGDTVAYLQAAGSA
;
A
#
# COMPACT_ATOMS: atom_id res chain seq x y z
N MET A 1 23.78 -24.34 -1.26
CA MET A 1 23.60 -24.62 0.16
C MET A 1 24.64 -23.81 0.93
N ILE A 2 24.37 -22.54 1.22
CA ILE A 2 25.21 -21.67 2.06
C ILE A 2 24.22 -20.75 2.79
N PRO A 3 24.34 -20.53 4.09
CA PRO A 3 23.27 -20.00 4.91
C PRO A 3 23.20 -18.48 4.90
N LEU A 4 21.96 -18.01 5.02
CA LEU A 4 21.55 -16.65 5.34
C LEU A 4 22.04 -16.26 6.75
N ASP A 5 22.78 -15.19 6.86
CA ASP A 5 23.10 -14.54 8.12
C ASP A 5 22.19 -13.30 8.29
N GLN A 6 21.37 -13.35 9.33
CA GLN A 6 20.53 -12.26 9.81
C GLN A 6 21.35 -11.47 10.83
N ASN A 7 21.43 -10.16 10.65
CA ASN A 7 21.71 -9.29 11.79
C ASN A 7 20.98 -7.94 11.68
N PRO A 8 20.14 -7.59 12.65
CA PRO A 8 19.46 -6.32 12.74
C PRO A 8 20.21 -5.35 13.67
N SER A 9 19.89 -4.08 13.52
CA SER A 9 20.16 -2.97 14.42
C SER A 9 21.46 -2.19 14.29
N ARG A 10 21.32 -0.98 13.74
CA ARG A 10 21.89 0.23 14.38
C ARG A 10 21.05 1.46 14.01
N ARG A 11 20.27 1.90 15.00
CA ARG A 11 19.79 3.28 15.08
C ARG A 11 20.99 4.21 15.28
N GLY A 12 21.14 5.19 14.42
CA GLY A 12 22.07 6.31 14.58
C GLY A 12 21.30 7.63 14.52
N ARG A 13 21.16 8.28 15.67
CA ARG A 13 20.74 9.68 15.83
C ARG A 13 21.81 10.60 15.26
N TYR A 14 21.38 11.62 14.51
CA TYR A 14 22.01 12.95 14.43
C TYR A 14 20.83 13.88 14.19
N GLY A 15 20.50 14.81 15.01
CA GLY A 15 21.19 15.84 15.77
C GLY A 15 21.29 17.12 14.92
N LYS A 16 20.26 17.98 15.03
CA LYS A 16 20.21 19.46 15.00
C LYS A 16 21.56 20.13 14.73
N ASP A 17 21.53 21.10 13.85
CA ASP A 17 21.83 22.53 14.01
C ASP A 17 22.28 23.15 12.67
N TRP A 18 21.49 24.04 12.11
CA TRP A 18 21.99 25.19 11.35
C TRP A 18 21.02 26.35 11.50
N HIS A 19 21.40 27.24 12.41
CA HIS A 19 20.97 28.62 12.46
C HIS A 19 21.85 29.46 11.53
N GLY A 20 21.20 30.36 10.78
CA GLY A 20 21.68 31.74 10.61
C GLY A 20 22.54 32.04 9.39
N MET A 21 21.97 32.88 8.54
CA MET A 21 22.55 34.12 7.95
C MET A 21 21.58 34.57 6.85
N SER A 22 20.80 35.66 7.12
CA SER A 22 21.13 37.06 6.94
C SER A 22 21.09 37.54 5.49
N GLU A 23 20.01 38.28 5.25
CA GLU A 23 19.78 39.38 4.30
C GLU A 23 20.98 39.97 3.56
N LYS A 24 20.72 40.26 2.29
CA LYS A 24 20.89 41.52 1.53
C LYS A 24 20.70 41.20 0.05
N GLY A 25 19.63 41.64 -0.61
CA GLY A 25 19.56 42.94 -1.22
C GLY A 25 19.89 42.88 -2.70
N LEU A 26 18.89 43.04 -3.59
CA LEU A 26 19.05 43.83 -4.82
C LEU A 26 17.67 44.10 -5.42
N GLU A 27 17.32 45.40 -5.31
CA GLU A 27 16.31 46.08 -6.13
C GLU A 27 16.72 46.12 -7.61
N ARG A 28 15.72 46.06 -8.47
CA ARG A 28 15.51 46.86 -9.70
C ARG A 28 14.25 46.36 -10.40
N GLU A 29 13.20 47.17 -10.36
CA GLU A 29 12.72 48.03 -11.48
C GLU A 29 12.52 47.24 -12.80
N THR A 30 11.34 47.19 -13.38
CA THR A 30 10.56 48.27 -14.00
C THR A 30 9.22 47.77 -14.53
N GLU A 31 8.20 48.68 -14.54
CA GLU A 31 7.14 48.92 -15.52
C GLU A 31 6.21 47.73 -15.84
N GLY A 32 4.92 47.74 -15.54
CA GLY A 32 3.97 48.83 -15.84
C GLY A 32 3.09 48.42 -17.00
N ILE A 33 1.91 47.80 -16.75
CA ILE A 33 0.73 47.94 -17.60
C ILE A 33 -0.51 47.81 -16.72
N SER A 34 -1.24 48.90 -16.63
CA SER A 34 -2.57 49.07 -16.06
C SER A 34 -3.62 48.51 -16.99
N VAL A 35 -4.58 47.72 -16.51
CA VAL A 35 -5.95 47.72 -17.04
C VAL A 35 -6.93 47.27 -15.96
N GLY A 36 -7.81 48.22 -15.55
CA GLY A 36 -9.25 48.03 -15.44
C GLY A 36 -9.80 47.41 -14.17
N GLU A 37 -9.96 48.24 -13.15
CA GLU A 37 -11.00 48.09 -12.12
C GLU A 37 -12.38 47.93 -12.76
N ARG A 38 -13.10 46.88 -12.35
CA ARG A 38 -14.56 46.86 -12.36
C ARG A 38 -15.05 46.38 -11.01
N GLU A 39 -15.48 47.36 -10.20
CA GLU A 39 -16.34 47.13 -9.04
C GLU A 39 -17.67 46.50 -9.47
N PRO A 40 -18.24 45.59 -8.67
CA PRO A 40 -19.66 45.25 -8.78
C PRO A 40 -20.51 46.23 -7.95
N VAL A 41 -21.41 46.84 -8.64
CA VAL A 41 -22.47 47.73 -8.14
C VAL A 41 -23.35 46.99 -7.13
N VAL A 42 -23.39 47.47 -5.89
CA VAL A 42 -24.40 47.11 -4.89
C VAL A 42 -25.62 47.95 -5.14
N ALA A 43 -26.74 47.34 -5.49
CA ALA A 43 -28.03 47.99 -5.57
C ALA A 43 -28.65 48.11 -4.18
N ASP A 44 -28.68 49.34 -3.68
CA ASP A 44 -29.41 49.81 -2.51
C ASP A 44 -30.90 50.02 -2.94
N SER A 45 -31.84 49.38 -2.26
CA SER A 45 -33.26 49.68 -2.35
C SER A 45 -33.86 49.79 -0.96
N SER A 46 -33.72 50.96 -0.38
CA SER A 46 -34.55 51.41 0.74
C SER A 46 -35.79 52.18 0.24
N PRO A 47 -37.01 51.88 0.68
CA PRO A 47 -38.10 52.82 0.50
C PRO A 47 -38.20 53.80 1.67
N LYS A 48 -38.15 55.05 1.32
CA LYS A 48 -38.45 56.19 2.17
C LYS A 48 -39.91 56.16 2.66
N GLY A 49 -40.10 56.00 3.94
CA GLY A 49 -41.41 56.23 4.60
C GLY A 49 -41.45 57.61 5.26
N GLY A 50 -42.35 58.41 4.81
CA GLY A 50 -42.46 59.80 5.12
C GLY A 50 -42.84 60.13 6.57
N ARG A 51 -42.31 61.24 7.02
CA ARG A 51 -42.73 61.97 8.23
C ARG A 51 -44.15 62.51 8.03
N LEU A 52 -45.08 62.16 8.92
CA LEU A 52 -46.25 62.94 9.20
C LEU A 52 -46.25 63.34 10.68
N ARG A 53 -45.70 64.52 10.92
CA ARG A 53 -46.02 65.33 12.09
C ARG A 53 -47.28 66.13 11.76
N SER A 54 -48.37 65.92 12.53
CA SER A 54 -49.31 67.01 12.79
C SER A 54 -50.11 66.69 14.03
N SER A 55 -49.86 67.43 15.04
CA SER A 55 -50.82 68.26 15.73
C SER A 55 -52.16 67.60 16.19
N TRP A 56 -52.10 67.06 17.44
CA TRP A 56 -53.24 66.96 18.30
C TRP A 56 -52.89 67.40 19.73
N LYS A 57 -52.69 68.66 19.84
CA LYS A 57 -52.69 69.36 21.13
C LYS A 57 -53.79 70.41 20.99
N LYS A 58 -55.01 70.14 21.46
CA LYS A 58 -55.97 71.03 22.00
C LYS A 58 -57.37 70.38 21.86
N LEU A 59 -57.75 69.61 22.86
CA LEU A 59 -59.18 69.49 23.30
C LEU A 59 -59.28 68.38 24.36
N TRP A 60 -58.82 68.66 25.58
CA TRP A 60 -59.30 67.89 26.73
C TRP A 60 -58.92 68.59 28.05
N LYS A 61 -59.48 69.76 28.23
CA LYS A 61 -59.59 70.37 29.55
C LYS A 61 -61.04 70.35 29.91
N GLY A 62 -61.51 69.41 30.69
CA GLY A 62 -62.83 69.46 31.24
C GLY A 62 -63.46 68.15 31.76
N ARG A 63 -62.93 66.98 31.37
CA ARG A 63 -63.60 65.71 31.75
C ARG A 63 -62.76 64.82 32.74
N LYS A 64 -61.55 65.22 33.09
CA LYS A 64 -60.68 64.37 33.91
C LYS A 64 -61.02 64.33 35.41
N ARG A 65 -61.77 65.30 35.95
CA ARG A 65 -62.15 65.33 37.37
C ARG A 65 -63.31 64.36 37.69
N LYS A 66 -64.21 64.08 36.79
CA LYS A 66 -65.33 63.14 37.00
C LYS A 66 -64.92 61.68 36.74
N ALA A 67 -63.96 61.44 35.86
CA ALA A 67 -63.42 60.12 35.59
C ALA A 67 -62.49 59.61 36.71
N LEU A 68 -61.74 60.54 37.37
CA LEU A 68 -60.87 60.17 38.49
C LEU A 68 -61.63 59.81 39.77
N ALA A 69 -62.78 60.44 39.96
CA ALA A 69 -63.69 60.11 41.08
C ALA A 69 -64.39 58.74 40.89
N LEU A 70 -64.68 58.38 39.67
CA LEU A 70 -65.32 57.09 39.34
C LEU A 70 -64.31 55.93 39.43
N LEU A 71 -63.06 56.17 39.05
CA LEU A 71 -61.94 55.22 39.21
C LEU A 71 -61.55 54.95 40.68
N LEU A 72 -61.67 55.98 41.53
CA LEU A 72 -61.38 55.82 42.94
C LEU A 72 -62.46 55.02 43.67
N VAL A 73 -63.75 55.18 43.27
CA VAL A 73 -64.82 54.35 43.82
C VAL A 73 -64.76 52.91 43.35
N VAL A 74 -64.36 52.65 42.10
CA VAL A 74 -64.14 51.28 41.58
C VAL A 74 -62.91 50.63 42.23
N ALA A 75 -61.84 51.41 42.53
CA ALA A 75 -60.64 50.87 43.21
C ALA A 75 -60.95 50.53 44.69
N ILE A 76 -61.78 51.31 45.38
CA ILE A 76 -62.20 51.02 46.76
C ILE A 76 -63.13 49.81 46.80
N ALA A 77 -64.09 49.73 45.85
CA ALA A 77 -64.99 48.57 45.75
C ALA A 77 -64.22 47.30 45.37
N GLY A 78 -63.21 47.39 44.46
CA GLY A 78 -62.34 46.27 44.10
C GLY A 78 -61.44 45.83 45.26
N GLY A 79 -60.97 46.80 46.04
CA GLY A 79 -60.16 46.52 47.24
C GLY A 79 -60.87 45.79 48.35
N VAL A 80 -62.19 46.12 48.54
CA VAL A 80 -63.02 45.42 49.54
C VAL A 80 -63.42 44.02 49.07
N VAL A 81 -63.57 43.78 47.76
CA VAL A 81 -63.88 42.44 47.22
C VAL A 81 -62.59 41.55 47.32
N ILE A 82 -61.45 42.12 47.07
CA ILE A 82 -60.17 41.40 47.17
C ILE A 82 -59.80 41.11 48.69
N TRP A 83 -60.15 42.04 49.60
CA TRP A 83 -59.91 41.84 51.01
C TRP A 83 -60.90 40.82 51.65
N ARG A 84 -62.07 40.65 51.11
CA ARG A 84 -63.05 39.68 51.60
C ARG A 84 -62.89 38.29 50.94
N GLY A 85 -62.10 38.21 49.83
CA GLY A 85 -61.75 36.98 49.14
C GLY A 85 -60.44 36.31 49.66
N ARG A 86 -59.74 36.95 50.63
CA ARG A 86 -58.45 36.42 51.17
C ARG A 86 -58.61 35.66 52.48
N GLY A 87 -59.67 34.93 52.66
CA GLY A 87 -59.95 34.19 53.87
C GLY A 87 -60.39 32.76 53.63
N GLN A 88 -59.77 32.05 52.71
CA GLN A 88 -59.72 30.57 52.70
C GLN A 88 -58.48 30.18 51.89
N THR A 89 -57.34 29.99 52.49
CA THR A 89 -56.31 29.08 52.01
C THR A 89 -56.97 27.70 52.04
N ALA A 90 -57.58 27.30 50.93
CA ALA A 90 -57.77 25.91 50.70
C ALA A 90 -56.36 25.31 50.64
N SER A 91 -55.99 24.54 51.67
CA SER A 91 -54.90 23.63 51.62
C SER A 91 -55.17 22.78 50.36
N ALA A 92 -54.40 22.97 49.28
CA ALA A 92 -54.45 22.05 48.16
C ALA A 92 -54.11 20.71 48.75
N ALA A 93 -55.07 19.82 48.83
CA ALA A 93 -54.81 18.44 49.18
C ALA A 93 -53.76 17.92 48.20
N THR A 94 -52.56 17.72 48.68
CA THR A 94 -51.46 17.13 47.91
C THR A 94 -51.94 15.72 47.57
N THR A 95 -52.38 15.51 46.34
CA THR A 95 -52.85 14.18 45.89
C THR A 95 -51.60 13.39 45.51
N TYR A 96 -51.36 12.33 46.29
CA TYR A 96 -50.33 11.36 45.94
C TYR A 96 -50.89 10.38 44.93
N GLN A 97 -50.08 10.02 43.94
CA GLN A 97 -50.35 8.93 43.02
C GLN A 97 -49.75 7.67 43.60
N GLU A 98 -50.46 6.59 43.56
CA GLU A 98 -50.02 5.30 44.06
C GLU A 98 -49.61 4.39 42.91
N ALA A 99 -48.51 3.65 43.09
CA ALA A 99 -48.06 2.63 42.15
C ALA A 99 -47.64 1.36 42.92
N ALA A 100 -47.98 0.22 42.37
CA ALA A 100 -47.55 -1.06 42.94
C ALA A 100 -46.06 -1.31 42.64
N VAL A 101 -45.36 -1.91 43.57
CA VAL A 101 -44.02 -2.46 43.37
C VAL A 101 -44.15 -3.76 42.60
N GLU A 102 -43.69 -3.78 41.37
CA GLU A 102 -43.80 -4.91 40.44
C GLU A 102 -42.42 -5.32 39.93
N ARG A 103 -42.33 -6.58 39.48
CA ARG A 103 -41.13 -7.02 38.77
C ARG A 103 -41.20 -6.62 37.32
N ARG A 104 -40.11 -6.07 36.84
CA ARG A 104 -39.92 -5.71 35.44
C ARG A 104 -38.46 -5.65 35.05
N SER A 105 -38.19 -5.72 33.76
CA SER A 105 -36.86 -5.39 33.23
C SER A 105 -36.70 -3.90 33.09
N ILE A 106 -35.57 -3.38 33.57
CA ILE A 106 -35.18 -1.98 33.46
C ILE A 106 -33.91 -1.93 32.62
N THR A 107 -33.91 -1.09 31.57
CA THR A 107 -32.74 -0.89 30.71
C THR A 107 -32.44 0.60 30.67
N ASN A 108 -31.23 0.95 31.09
CA ASN A 108 -30.70 2.30 30.88
C ASN A 108 -29.96 2.32 29.56
N SER A 109 -30.41 3.13 28.63
CA SER A 109 -29.83 3.22 27.29
C SER A 109 -29.65 4.67 26.86
N LEU A 110 -28.65 4.91 26.02
CA LEU A 110 -28.44 6.17 25.33
C LEU A 110 -28.85 6.01 23.87
N SER A 111 -29.78 6.83 23.43
CA SER A 111 -30.28 6.79 22.05
C SER A 111 -29.65 7.91 21.22
N SER A 112 -29.24 7.60 20.02
CA SER A 112 -28.80 8.55 19.01
C SER A 112 -29.07 7.99 17.62
N SER A 113 -29.22 8.86 16.63
CA SER A 113 -29.37 8.44 15.23
C SER A 113 -28.06 8.62 14.48
N GLY A 114 -27.88 7.82 13.45
CA GLY A 114 -26.72 7.89 12.57
C GLY A 114 -27.05 7.37 11.18
N THR A 115 -26.05 7.46 10.31
CA THR A 115 -26.13 6.92 8.96
C THR A 115 -25.22 5.72 8.85
N LEU A 116 -25.68 4.66 8.20
CA LEU A 116 -24.87 3.48 7.95
C LEU A 116 -23.81 3.76 6.89
N GLU A 117 -22.60 3.35 7.20
CA GLU A 117 -21.43 3.41 6.31
C GLU A 117 -20.92 1.99 6.04
N PRO A 118 -20.29 1.71 4.90
CA PRO A 118 -19.67 0.41 4.64
C PRO A 118 -18.46 0.20 5.54
N ALA A 119 -18.04 -1.05 5.73
CA ALA A 119 -16.83 -1.41 6.46
C ALA A 119 -15.58 -0.71 5.91
N ASP A 120 -15.50 -0.61 4.60
CA ASP A 120 -14.50 0.18 3.86
C ASP A 120 -15.10 0.66 2.54
N SER A 121 -14.54 1.74 2.03
CA SER A 121 -14.93 2.30 0.74
C SER A 121 -13.71 2.76 -0.03
N TYR A 122 -13.55 2.26 -1.24
CA TYR A 122 -12.44 2.64 -2.07
C TYR A 122 -12.87 3.22 -3.42
N THR A 123 -12.34 4.41 -3.70
CA THR A 123 -12.53 5.07 -5.00
C THR A 123 -11.36 4.71 -5.91
N VAL A 124 -11.63 3.86 -6.91
CA VAL A 124 -10.63 3.44 -7.90
C VAL A 124 -10.41 4.56 -8.90
N ASN A 125 -9.21 5.09 -8.91
CA ASN A 125 -8.74 6.13 -9.83
C ASN A 125 -7.63 5.56 -10.71
N THR A 126 -7.39 6.20 -11.87
CA THR A 126 -6.24 5.88 -12.70
C THR A 126 -5.23 7.01 -12.70
N LEU A 127 -3.95 6.64 -12.71
CA LEU A 127 -2.83 7.58 -12.85
C LEU A 127 -2.42 7.77 -14.31
N VAL A 128 -2.85 6.84 -15.19
CA VAL A 128 -2.48 6.83 -16.61
C VAL A 128 -3.62 7.30 -17.50
N SER A 129 -3.28 7.82 -18.66
CA SER A 129 -4.22 8.27 -19.69
C SER A 129 -4.25 7.27 -20.83
N GLY A 130 -5.43 7.01 -21.38
CA GLY A 130 -5.57 6.13 -22.54
C GLY A 130 -7.02 5.70 -22.77
N GLU A 131 -7.25 4.89 -23.78
CA GLU A 131 -8.52 4.26 -24.08
C GLU A 131 -8.68 3.01 -23.22
N ILE A 132 -9.84 2.81 -22.60
CA ILE A 132 -10.18 1.58 -21.90
C ILE A 132 -10.49 0.50 -22.94
N LEU A 133 -9.65 -0.53 -22.99
CA LEU A 133 -9.80 -1.65 -23.92
C LEU A 133 -10.84 -2.66 -23.45
N SER A 134 -10.91 -2.89 -22.14
CA SER A 134 -11.87 -3.81 -21.55
C SER A 134 -12.23 -3.42 -20.12
N ASP A 135 -13.44 -3.76 -19.72
CA ASP A 135 -13.98 -3.73 -18.38
C ASP A 135 -14.63 -5.10 -18.10
N THR A 136 -14.34 -5.71 -16.97
CA THR A 136 -14.68 -7.12 -16.70
C THR A 136 -15.82 -7.29 -15.72
N PHE A 137 -16.46 -6.21 -15.29
CA PHE A 137 -17.46 -6.17 -14.23
C PHE A 137 -18.59 -5.19 -14.54
N GLU A 138 -19.70 -5.32 -13.83
CA GLU A 138 -20.84 -4.40 -13.88
C GLU A 138 -21.12 -3.81 -12.49
N LYS A 139 -21.94 -2.75 -12.48
CA LYS A 139 -22.43 -2.17 -11.23
C LYS A 139 -23.28 -3.20 -10.48
N GLY A 140 -22.94 -3.45 -9.21
CA GLY A 140 -23.58 -4.44 -8.35
C GLY A 140 -22.82 -5.77 -8.27
N ASP A 141 -21.78 -5.97 -9.08
CA ASP A 141 -20.95 -7.19 -9.02
C ASP A 141 -20.05 -7.17 -7.78
N GLN A 142 -19.78 -8.37 -7.27
CA GLN A 142 -18.77 -8.59 -6.24
C GLN A 142 -17.43 -8.81 -6.93
N VAL A 143 -16.40 -8.16 -6.40
CA VAL A 143 -15.01 -8.25 -6.86
C VAL A 143 -14.10 -8.66 -5.71
N GLU A 144 -13.04 -9.39 -6.02
CA GLU A 144 -12.01 -9.78 -5.06
C GLU A 144 -10.81 -8.82 -5.14
N GLU A 145 -10.10 -8.62 -4.03
CA GLU A 145 -8.84 -7.87 -4.02
C GLU A 145 -7.85 -8.44 -5.05
N GLY A 146 -7.25 -7.56 -5.86
CA GLY A 146 -6.37 -7.93 -6.96
C GLY A 146 -7.08 -8.36 -8.25
N GLN A 147 -8.40 -8.47 -8.27
CA GLN A 147 -9.14 -8.80 -9.49
C GLN A 147 -8.98 -7.68 -10.52
N LEU A 148 -8.68 -8.04 -11.78
CA LEU A 148 -8.58 -7.09 -12.88
C LEU A 148 -9.95 -6.47 -13.17
N LEU A 149 -10.01 -5.14 -13.11
CA LEU A 149 -11.21 -4.36 -13.39
C LEU A 149 -11.19 -3.75 -14.79
N TYR A 150 -10.11 -3.03 -15.10
CA TYR A 150 -9.96 -2.36 -16.38
C TYR A 150 -8.59 -2.67 -17.00
N THR A 151 -8.59 -2.76 -18.31
CA THR A 151 -7.35 -2.74 -19.11
C THR A 151 -7.36 -1.47 -19.96
N ILE A 152 -6.33 -0.64 -19.82
CA ILE A 152 -6.13 0.60 -20.56
C ILE A 152 -5.10 0.36 -21.65
N ASP A 153 -5.19 1.05 -22.81
CA ASP A 153 -4.21 0.91 -23.89
C ASP A 153 -2.80 1.29 -23.42
N SER A 154 -1.98 0.27 -23.27
CA SER A 154 -0.60 0.35 -22.79
C SER A 154 0.44 0.33 -23.91
N SER A 155 0.07 0.48 -25.19
CA SER A 155 0.96 0.32 -26.34
C SER A 155 2.22 1.18 -26.22
N ASN A 156 2.10 2.43 -25.76
CA ASN A 156 3.20 3.34 -25.54
C ASN A 156 4.07 2.95 -24.36
N ALA A 157 3.46 2.52 -23.26
CA ALA A 157 4.15 2.06 -22.05
C ALA A 157 4.92 0.76 -22.33
N ALA A 158 4.33 -0.20 -23.04
CA ALA A 158 4.97 -1.43 -23.48
C ALA A 158 6.18 -1.16 -24.40
N SER A 159 6.07 -0.18 -25.29
CA SER A 159 7.19 0.26 -26.14
C SER A 159 8.31 0.88 -25.30
N SER A 160 7.96 1.70 -24.31
CA SER A 160 8.92 2.32 -23.39
C SER A 160 9.61 1.28 -22.51
N GLN A 161 8.88 0.30 -21.99
CA GLN A 161 9.42 -0.83 -21.24
C GLN A 161 10.40 -1.65 -22.09
N THR A 162 10.06 -1.91 -23.36
CA THR A 162 10.93 -2.63 -24.29
C THR A 162 12.23 -1.84 -24.54
N GLN A 163 12.13 -0.52 -24.69
CA GLN A 163 13.31 0.35 -24.87
C GLN A 163 14.20 0.35 -23.61
N ALA A 164 13.62 0.45 -22.43
CA ALA A 164 14.34 0.38 -21.15
C ALA A 164 15.03 -0.99 -20.97
N GLN A 165 14.35 -2.11 -21.33
CA GLN A 165 14.91 -3.45 -21.32
C GLN A 165 16.15 -3.56 -22.24
N ASN A 166 16.07 -3.00 -23.44
CA ASN A 166 17.19 -2.99 -24.38
C ASN A 166 18.36 -2.18 -23.83
N SER A 167 18.09 -1.03 -23.23
CA SER A 167 19.11 -0.18 -22.60
C SER A 167 19.79 -0.89 -21.42
N TYR A 168 19.02 -1.60 -20.59
CA TYR A 168 19.55 -2.41 -19.50
C TYR A 168 20.47 -3.52 -20.03
N SER A 169 20.03 -4.27 -21.05
CA SER A 169 20.83 -5.33 -21.67
C SER A 169 22.12 -4.80 -22.28
N GLN A 170 22.08 -3.63 -22.90
CA GLN A 170 23.28 -2.97 -23.44
C GLN A 170 24.23 -2.54 -22.35
N ALA A 171 23.74 -1.94 -21.26
CA ALA A 171 24.55 -1.55 -20.12
C ALA A 171 25.20 -2.77 -19.45
N GLN A 172 24.46 -3.88 -19.29
CA GLN A 172 24.97 -5.13 -18.77
C GLN A 172 26.11 -5.68 -19.65
N THR A 173 25.91 -5.72 -20.96
CA THR A 173 26.96 -6.17 -21.90
C THR A 173 28.21 -5.28 -21.79
N SER A 174 28.05 -3.97 -21.67
CA SER A 174 29.17 -3.04 -21.50
C SER A 174 29.91 -3.28 -20.17
N TYR A 175 29.19 -3.59 -19.09
CA TYR A 175 29.79 -3.95 -17.80
C TYR A 175 30.58 -5.28 -17.89
N GLU A 176 30.02 -6.31 -18.52
CA GLU A 176 30.69 -7.58 -18.77
C GLU A 176 31.96 -7.40 -19.59
N GLN A 177 31.93 -6.57 -20.62
CA GLN A 177 33.11 -6.23 -21.44
C GLN A 177 34.16 -5.51 -20.60
N ALA A 178 33.77 -4.54 -19.76
CA ALA A 178 34.71 -3.85 -18.87
C ALA A 178 35.35 -4.82 -17.86
N VAL A 179 34.58 -5.77 -17.33
CA VAL A 179 35.09 -6.80 -16.43
C VAL A 179 36.04 -7.75 -17.17
N LYS A 180 35.72 -8.20 -18.38
CA LYS A 180 36.60 -9.01 -19.23
C LYS A 180 37.88 -8.28 -19.57
N ALA A 181 37.81 -6.99 -19.85
CA ALA A 181 39.00 -6.18 -20.11
C ALA A 181 39.95 -6.12 -18.92
N LYS A 182 39.42 -6.15 -17.68
CA LYS A 182 40.25 -6.26 -16.46
C LYS A 182 40.78 -7.65 -16.23
N TYR A 183 40.03 -8.68 -16.58
CA TYR A 183 40.37 -10.09 -16.35
C TYR A 183 40.36 -10.86 -17.68
N PRO A 184 41.37 -10.63 -18.56
CA PRO A 184 41.52 -11.40 -19.78
C PRO A 184 41.49 -12.90 -19.49
N GLN A 185 40.72 -13.63 -20.27
CA GLN A 185 40.53 -15.08 -20.14
C GLN A 185 40.93 -15.79 -21.43
N ALA A 186 41.33 -17.05 -21.29
CA ALA A 186 41.56 -17.90 -22.43
C ALA A 186 40.24 -18.19 -23.15
N ASP A 187 40.22 -17.96 -24.45
CA ASP A 187 39.08 -18.28 -25.32
C ASP A 187 39.15 -19.70 -25.91
N LEU A 188 40.32 -20.33 -25.79
CA LEU A 188 40.62 -21.64 -26.31
C LEU A 188 41.36 -22.47 -25.25
N SER A 189 41.00 -23.76 -25.16
CA SER A 189 41.80 -24.73 -24.39
C SER A 189 42.97 -25.24 -25.23
N GLY A 190 44.15 -25.35 -24.60
CA GLY A 190 45.32 -25.81 -25.31
C GLY A 190 46.61 -25.59 -24.53
N THR A 191 47.71 -25.47 -25.23
CA THR A 191 49.04 -25.21 -24.66
C THR A 191 49.49 -23.80 -25.01
N VAL A 192 50.08 -23.10 -24.03
CA VAL A 192 50.70 -21.79 -24.24
C VAL A 192 51.94 -21.94 -25.13
N SER A 193 51.87 -21.41 -26.36
CA SER A 193 52.97 -21.50 -27.33
C SER A 193 53.94 -20.33 -27.27
N GLU A 194 53.46 -19.15 -26.94
CA GLU A 194 54.25 -17.92 -26.86
C GLU A 194 53.72 -17.04 -25.72
N VAL A 195 54.62 -16.35 -25.05
CA VAL A 195 54.34 -15.37 -23.99
C VAL A 195 54.96 -14.05 -24.39
N TYR A 196 54.18 -12.98 -24.37
CA TYR A 196 54.58 -11.64 -24.87
C TYR A 196 54.77 -10.61 -23.74
N VAL A 197 54.31 -10.90 -22.53
CA VAL A 197 54.33 -9.98 -21.38
C VAL A 197 54.83 -10.68 -20.12
N ASN A 198 55.29 -9.89 -19.16
CA ASN A 198 55.72 -10.36 -17.84
C ASN A 198 54.91 -9.67 -16.73
N GLU A 199 55.00 -10.22 -15.52
CA GLU A 199 54.42 -9.58 -14.34
C GLU A 199 54.94 -8.15 -14.16
N GLY A 200 54.04 -7.17 -13.99
CA GLY A 200 54.34 -5.76 -13.80
C GLY A 200 54.48 -4.94 -15.08
N ASP A 201 54.47 -5.57 -16.26
CA ASP A 201 54.54 -4.84 -17.54
C ASP A 201 53.35 -3.91 -17.74
N SER A 202 53.59 -2.77 -18.39
CA SER A 202 52.55 -1.84 -18.80
C SER A 202 52.01 -2.22 -20.17
N VAL A 203 50.70 -2.41 -20.26
CA VAL A 203 50.02 -2.79 -21.51
C VAL A 203 48.98 -1.74 -21.90
N SER A 204 48.66 -1.71 -23.19
CA SER A 204 47.57 -0.93 -23.76
C SER A 204 46.59 -1.87 -24.45
N ALA A 205 45.39 -1.40 -24.71
CA ALA A 205 44.42 -2.17 -25.49
C ALA A 205 45.04 -2.62 -26.84
N GLY A 206 44.92 -3.92 -27.15
CA GLY A 206 45.53 -4.55 -28.34
C GLY A 206 46.93 -5.15 -28.08
N THR A 207 47.54 -4.94 -26.90
CA THR A 207 48.81 -5.59 -26.57
C THR A 207 48.63 -7.09 -26.46
N GLN A 208 49.43 -7.89 -27.17
CA GLN A 208 49.41 -9.34 -27.09
C GLN A 208 49.90 -9.80 -25.72
N LEU A 209 49.21 -10.72 -25.06
CA LEU A 209 49.55 -11.26 -23.76
C LEU A 209 50.21 -12.64 -23.89
N LEU A 210 49.56 -13.58 -24.53
CA LEU A 210 50.06 -14.90 -24.83
C LEU A 210 49.33 -15.50 -26.02
N LYS A 211 49.89 -16.55 -26.61
CA LYS A 211 49.32 -17.33 -27.69
C LYS A 211 49.02 -18.75 -27.23
N ILE A 212 47.84 -19.22 -27.49
CA ILE A 212 47.36 -20.56 -27.18
C ILE A 212 47.25 -21.33 -28.48
N VAL A 213 47.70 -22.55 -28.47
CA VAL A 213 47.47 -23.51 -29.55
C VAL A 213 46.65 -24.66 -29.00
N ALA A 214 45.54 -24.99 -29.68
CA ALA A 214 44.72 -26.10 -29.25
C ALA A 214 45.51 -27.40 -29.18
N ASP A 215 45.39 -28.12 -28.07
CA ASP A 215 46.03 -29.42 -27.85
C ASP A 215 45.36 -30.57 -28.65
N GLU A 216 44.60 -30.18 -29.67
CA GLU A 216 43.96 -31.15 -30.52
C GLU A 216 44.94 -31.78 -31.50
N ASN A 217 44.51 -32.91 -32.02
CA ASN A 217 45.32 -33.66 -32.95
C ASN A 217 45.75 -32.81 -34.14
N ILE A 218 47.05 -32.93 -34.47
CA ILE A 218 47.60 -32.38 -35.70
C ILE A 218 47.18 -33.32 -36.84
N TYR A 219 46.76 -32.69 -37.93
CA TYR A 219 46.46 -33.42 -39.17
C TYR A 219 47.47 -33.00 -40.24
N ILE A 220 48.11 -34.01 -40.83
CA ILE A 220 49.08 -33.81 -41.90
C ILE A 220 48.67 -34.62 -43.09
N ASP A 221 48.57 -33.99 -44.24
CA ASP A 221 48.23 -34.64 -45.53
C ASP A 221 49.56 -35.01 -46.22
N PHE A 222 49.96 -36.27 -46.10
CA PHE A 222 51.13 -36.79 -46.76
C PHE A 222 50.81 -37.35 -48.13
N TYR A 223 51.69 -37.15 -49.05
CA TYR A 223 51.58 -37.63 -50.42
C TYR A 223 52.50 -38.84 -50.63
N PHE A 224 51.99 -39.91 -51.19
CA PHE A 224 52.77 -41.10 -51.48
C PHE A 224 52.75 -41.36 -52.99
N THR A 225 53.94 -41.59 -53.56
CA THR A 225 54.13 -41.99 -54.93
C THR A 225 54.33 -43.52 -54.98
N TYR A 226 53.84 -44.15 -56.02
CA TYR A 226 53.97 -45.62 -56.20
C TYR A 226 53.25 -46.47 -55.13
N ALA A 227 52.26 -45.93 -54.52
CA ALA A 227 51.39 -46.57 -53.57
C ALA A 227 49.93 -46.32 -53.94
N ASP A 228 49.11 -47.38 -53.87
CA ASP A 228 47.68 -47.28 -54.15
C ASP A 228 46.89 -47.05 -52.84
N SER A 229 45.68 -46.55 -52.95
CA SER A 229 44.85 -46.29 -51.77
C SER A 229 44.51 -47.56 -50.97
N GLY A 230 44.63 -48.76 -51.56
CA GLY A 230 44.45 -50.04 -50.90
C GLY A 230 45.66 -50.46 -50.03
N ASP A 231 46.82 -49.81 -50.17
CA ASP A 231 48.03 -50.05 -49.34
C ASP A 231 47.92 -49.41 -47.95
N PHE A 232 46.94 -48.56 -47.78
CA PHE A 232 46.71 -47.84 -46.52
C PHE A 232 45.30 -48.11 -45.99
N TYR A 233 45.17 -48.18 -44.67
CA TYR A 233 43.87 -48.32 -44.03
C TYR A 233 43.76 -47.36 -42.81
N ILE A 234 42.50 -46.94 -42.54
CA ILE A 234 42.22 -46.05 -41.40
C ILE A 234 42.60 -46.76 -40.11
N GLY A 235 43.28 -46.04 -39.20
CA GLY A 235 43.83 -46.60 -37.97
C GLY A 235 45.23 -47.21 -38.08
N GLN A 236 45.83 -47.32 -39.30
CA GLN A 236 47.20 -47.78 -39.50
C GLN A 236 48.20 -46.79 -38.83
N THR A 237 49.24 -47.36 -38.21
CA THR A 237 50.29 -46.56 -37.54
C THR A 237 51.18 -45.88 -38.59
N ALA A 238 51.43 -44.61 -38.40
CA ALA A 238 52.35 -43.76 -39.18
C ALA A 238 53.48 -43.27 -38.28
N THR A 239 54.73 -43.40 -38.73
CA THR A 239 55.87 -42.79 -38.10
C THR A 239 56.11 -41.45 -38.77
N VAL A 240 55.99 -40.36 -38.00
CA VAL A 240 56.09 -38.98 -38.51
C VAL A 240 57.38 -38.35 -38.01
N PHE A 241 58.11 -37.74 -38.92
CA PHE A 241 59.31 -36.96 -38.66
C PHE A 241 59.00 -35.51 -38.91
N ILE A 242 59.13 -34.69 -37.85
CA ILE A 242 58.93 -33.23 -37.96
C ILE A 242 60.31 -32.61 -38.10
N ASP A 243 60.45 -31.76 -39.09
CA ASP A 243 61.71 -31.06 -39.35
C ASP A 243 62.06 -30.13 -38.19
N GLY A 244 63.27 -30.25 -37.64
CA GLY A 244 63.72 -29.52 -36.46
C GLY A 244 63.37 -30.15 -35.11
N PHE A 245 62.60 -31.25 -35.05
CA PHE A 245 62.35 -32.03 -33.84
C PHE A 245 63.29 -33.25 -33.75
N ALA A 246 63.88 -33.42 -32.58
CA ALA A 246 64.66 -34.60 -32.33
C ALA A 246 63.75 -35.77 -31.96
N GLY A 247 63.62 -36.74 -32.87
CA GLY A 247 62.81 -37.94 -32.65
C GLY A 247 61.68 -38.13 -33.65
N THR A 248 60.91 -39.19 -33.44
CA THR A 248 59.80 -39.57 -34.26
C THR A 248 58.51 -39.52 -33.44
N LEU A 249 57.42 -39.06 -34.07
CA LEU A 249 56.09 -39.12 -33.49
C LEU A 249 55.28 -40.23 -34.11
N THR A 250 54.45 -40.83 -33.31
CA THR A 250 53.54 -41.88 -33.78
C THR A 250 52.19 -41.27 -34.09
N GLY A 251 51.74 -41.34 -35.34
CA GLY A 251 50.41 -40.92 -35.77
C GLY A 251 49.57 -42.12 -36.21
N THR A 252 48.33 -41.87 -36.49
CA THR A 252 47.39 -42.84 -37.05
C THR A 252 46.78 -42.31 -38.33
N VAL A 253 46.63 -43.17 -39.34
CA VAL A 253 45.95 -42.82 -40.60
C VAL A 253 44.46 -42.48 -40.30
N ALA A 254 44.07 -41.27 -40.59
CA ALA A 254 42.72 -40.75 -40.36
C ALA A 254 41.85 -40.80 -41.62
N ALA A 255 42.44 -40.66 -42.80
CA ALA A 255 41.76 -40.73 -44.07
C ALA A 255 42.75 -41.11 -45.20
N VAL A 256 42.28 -41.80 -46.16
CA VAL A 256 43.01 -42.12 -47.39
C VAL A 256 42.20 -41.64 -48.59
N SER A 257 42.81 -40.96 -49.50
CA SER A 257 42.18 -40.42 -50.67
C SER A 257 43.09 -40.67 -51.90
N SER A 258 42.55 -41.31 -52.90
CA SER A 258 43.21 -41.42 -54.20
C SER A 258 43.03 -40.09 -54.93
N SER A 259 44.06 -39.33 -55.14
CA SER A 259 44.00 -38.11 -55.93
C SER A 259 44.59 -38.40 -57.33
N SER A 260 43.85 -38.02 -58.34
CA SER A 260 44.35 -37.99 -59.72
C SER A 260 45.19 -36.74 -60.01
N ALA A 261 45.54 -35.94 -58.93
CA ALA A 261 46.44 -34.79 -59.10
C ALA A 261 47.83 -35.32 -59.38
N ALA A 262 48.20 -35.30 -60.63
CA ALA A 262 49.55 -35.63 -61.06
C ALA A 262 50.49 -34.56 -60.58
N VAL A 263 51.58 -34.93 -59.91
CA VAL A 263 52.81 -34.10 -59.90
C VAL A 263 53.18 -33.88 -61.36
N SER A 264 53.89 -32.80 -61.63
CA SER A 264 54.36 -32.44 -62.97
C SER A 264 55.03 -33.55 -63.77
N THR A 265 55.23 -34.73 -63.21
CA THR A 265 55.80 -35.95 -63.78
C THR A 265 54.79 -37.01 -64.20
N GLY A 266 53.44 -36.78 -64.02
CA GLY A 266 52.39 -37.72 -64.42
C GLY A 266 52.23 -38.97 -63.52
N VAL A 267 52.86 -38.99 -62.37
CA VAL A 267 52.73 -40.11 -61.39
C VAL A 267 51.53 -39.87 -60.50
N PRO A 268 50.58 -40.85 -60.34
CA PRO A 268 49.47 -40.72 -59.42
C PRO A 268 49.98 -40.62 -57.96
N LEU A 269 49.31 -39.73 -57.22
CA LEU A 269 49.58 -39.55 -55.79
C LEU A 269 48.43 -40.08 -54.98
N THR A 270 48.73 -40.90 -53.97
CA THR A 270 47.81 -41.22 -52.91
C THR A 270 48.04 -40.26 -51.75
N THR A 271 46.99 -39.57 -51.33
CA THR A 271 47.00 -38.66 -50.19
C THR A 271 46.52 -39.42 -48.95
N VAL A 272 47.38 -39.44 -47.93
CA VAL A 272 47.06 -40.07 -46.64
C VAL A 272 47.07 -39.00 -45.57
N ARG A 273 45.94 -38.75 -44.93
CA ARG A 273 45.84 -37.86 -43.77
C ARG A 273 46.22 -38.64 -42.52
N VAL A 274 47.24 -38.21 -41.86
CA VAL A 274 47.69 -38.75 -40.58
C VAL A 274 47.29 -37.79 -39.46
N ARG A 275 46.67 -38.34 -38.42
CA ARG A 275 46.38 -37.67 -37.16
C ARG A 275 47.44 -38.09 -36.15
N LEU A 276 48.00 -37.11 -35.47
CA LEU A 276 48.91 -37.34 -34.33
C LEU A 276 48.57 -36.38 -33.21
N ALA A 277 48.84 -36.77 -31.96
CA ALA A 277 48.72 -35.87 -30.83
C ALA A 277 49.79 -34.79 -30.95
N ASN A 278 49.39 -33.51 -30.74
CA ASN A 278 50.34 -32.41 -30.70
C ASN A 278 51.22 -32.52 -29.44
N PRO A 279 52.54 -32.59 -29.56
CA PRO A 279 53.44 -32.64 -28.41
C PRO A 279 53.56 -31.27 -27.69
N GLY A 280 52.71 -30.29 -28.10
CA GLY A 280 52.58 -28.99 -27.41
C GLY A 280 53.34 -27.82 -28.02
N LEU A 281 54.28 -28.05 -28.93
CA LEU A 281 55.11 -26.99 -29.50
C LEU A 281 55.20 -27.01 -31.04
N VAL A 282 54.38 -27.85 -31.68
CA VAL A 282 54.35 -27.92 -33.15
C VAL A 282 53.41 -26.88 -33.71
N THR A 283 53.92 -25.97 -34.51
CA THR A 283 53.16 -24.93 -35.21
C THR A 283 53.03 -25.23 -36.70
N SER A 284 52.22 -24.47 -37.42
CA SER A 284 52.08 -24.58 -38.88
C SER A 284 53.37 -24.27 -39.66
N ASP A 285 54.37 -23.68 -39.01
CA ASP A 285 55.64 -23.29 -39.60
C ASP A 285 56.60 -24.48 -39.82
N TYR A 286 56.28 -25.59 -39.12
CA TYR A 286 57.05 -26.85 -39.30
C TYR A 286 56.52 -27.64 -40.50
N THR A 287 57.47 -28.44 -41.06
CA THR A 287 57.15 -29.42 -42.12
C THR A 287 57.42 -30.81 -41.59
N ALA A 288 56.75 -31.78 -42.15
CA ALA A 288 56.89 -33.17 -41.70
C ALA A 288 57.00 -34.12 -42.90
N SER A 289 57.66 -35.25 -42.65
CA SER A 289 57.62 -36.43 -43.51
C SER A 289 57.12 -37.64 -42.73
N ALA A 290 56.58 -38.66 -43.41
CA ALA A 290 56.03 -39.82 -42.74
C ALA A 290 56.46 -41.14 -43.43
N VAL A 291 56.51 -42.19 -42.63
CA VAL A 291 56.64 -43.57 -43.08
C VAL A 291 55.42 -44.36 -42.58
N ILE A 292 54.71 -44.99 -43.50
CA ILE A 292 53.53 -45.82 -43.21
C ILE A 292 53.79 -47.20 -43.80
N GLY A 293 53.98 -48.20 -42.95
CA GLY A 293 54.40 -49.53 -43.42
C GLY A 293 55.77 -49.46 -44.08
N SER A 294 55.86 -49.83 -45.36
CA SER A 294 57.05 -49.76 -46.20
C SER A 294 57.14 -48.53 -47.09
N TYR A 295 56.16 -47.63 -46.99
CA TYR A 295 56.04 -46.45 -47.87
C TYR A 295 56.52 -45.20 -47.17
N SER A 296 57.37 -44.42 -47.83
CA SER A 296 57.81 -43.09 -47.38
C SER A 296 57.03 -42.01 -48.12
N SER A 297 56.67 -40.91 -47.45
CA SER A 297 56.00 -39.76 -48.03
C SER A 297 56.87 -39.07 -49.10
N TYR A 298 56.21 -38.55 -50.12
CA TYR A 298 56.85 -37.76 -51.18
C TYR A 298 57.02 -36.32 -50.68
N GLY A 299 58.27 -35.93 -50.40
CA GLY A 299 58.61 -34.60 -49.92
C GLY A 299 58.13 -34.36 -48.48
N GLN A 300 58.21 -33.08 -48.11
CA GLN A 300 57.69 -32.62 -46.83
C GLN A 300 56.29 -32.08 -46.96
N ALA A 301 55.44 -32.35 -46.00
CA ALA A 301 54.09 -31.91 -45.91
C ALA A 301 53.98 -30.78 -44.87
N SER A 302 53.16 -29.77 -45.17
CA SER A 302 52.85 -28.70 -44.19
C SER A 302 51.97 -29.22 -43.09
N ILE A 303 52.27 -28.83 -41.87
CA ILE A 303 51.52 -29.21 -40.68
C ILE A 303 50.28 -28.33 -40.58
N LYS A 304 49.09 -28.94 -40.42
CA LYS A 304 47.88 -28.24 -40.08
C LYS A 304 47.66 -28.42 -38.57
N VAL A 305 48.08 -27.43 -37.80
CA VAL A 305 47.77 -27.38 -36.36
C VAL A 305 46.30 -27.00 -36.14
N GLY A 306 45.80 -27.37 -35.00
CA GLY A 306 44.48 -26.95 -34.55
C GLY A 306 44.35 -25.42 -34.46
N ALA A 307 43.22 -24.95 -34.04
CA ALA A 307 42.97 -23.53 -33.86
C ALA A 307 44.04 -22.90 -32.94
N SER A 308 44.47 -21.71 -33.22
CA SER A 308 45.31 -20.92 -32.33
C SER A 308 44.65 -19.59 -32.05
N SER A 309 44.77 -19.10 -30.84
CA SER A 309 44.28 -17.80 -30.42
C SER A 309 45.40 -16.99 -29.77
N VAL A 310 45.42 -15.71 -30.09
CA VAL A 310 46.28 -14.74 -29.44
C VAL A 310 45.45 -13.89 -28.51
N ILE A 311 45.61 -14.09 -27.22
CA ILE A 311 44.91 -13.29 -26.22
C ILE A 311 45.58 -11.93 -26.13
N THR A 312 44.74 -10.88 -26.24
CA THR A 312 45.21 -9.51 -26.16
C THR A 312 44.60 -8.78 -24.96
N ALA A 313 45.29 -7.79 -24.45
CA ALA A 313 44.76 -6.88 -23.46
C ALA A 313 43.66 -6.02 -24.10
N GLU A 314 42.48 -5.93 -23.49
CA GLU A 314 41.37 -5.09 -23.96
C GLU A 314 41.35 -3.71 -23.25
N ALA A 315 42.16 -3.56 -22.18
CA ALA A 315 42.30 -2.32 -21.43
C ALA A 315 43.76 -1.94 -21.25
N SER A 316 44.00 -0.68 -20.91
CA SER A 316 45.34 -0.17 -20.57
C SER A 316 45.59 -0.24 -19.07
N GLY A 317 46.73 -0.71 -18.66
CA GLY A 317 47.10 -0.82 -17.25
C GLY A 317 48.41 -1.59 -17.03
N LYS A 318 48.59 -2.08 -15.82
CA LYS A 318 49.72 -2.97 -15.47
C LYS A 318 49.23 -4.40 -15.32
N VAL A 319 50.02 -5.32 -15.83
CA VAL A 319 49.79 -6.77 -15.69
C VAL A 319 50.09 -7.20 -14.28
N ALA A 320 49.18 -7.90 -13.64
CA ALA A 320 49.31 -8.49 -12.32
C ALA A 320 48.76 -9.93 -12.31
N GLY A 321 49.43 -10.80 -11.55
CA GLY A 321 49.03 -12.20 -11.42
C GLY A 321 49.29 -13.04 -12.67
N PHE A 322 50.27 -12.67 -13.47
CA PHE A 322 50.66 -13.40 -14.67
C PHE A 322 51.73 -14.44 -14.35
N ASN A 323 51.35 -15.72 -14.41
CA ASN A 323 52.23 -16.84 -14.02
C ASN A 323 52.40 -17.89 -15.13
N TRP A 324 51.97 -17.58 -16.37
CA TRP A 324 52.00 -18.53 -17.47
C TRP A 324 53.38 -18.64 -18.13
N LEU A 325 53.81 -19.87 -18.39
CA LEU A 325 55.02 -20.18 -19.10
C LEU A 325 54.73 -20.90 -20.42
N VAL A 326 55.65 -20.81 -21.37
CA VAL A 326 55.56 -21.57 -22.60
C VAL A 326 55.59 -23.07 -22.27
N GLY A 327 54.59 -23.80 -22.75
CA GLY A 327 54.39 -25.21 -22.50
C GLY A 327 53.32 -25.51 -21.43
N ASP A 328 52.79 -24.50 -20.72
CA ASP A 328 51.70 -24.71 -19.76
C ASP A 328 50.39 -25.05 -20.47
N THR A 329 49.59 -25.93 -19.86
CA THR A 329 48.25 -26.26 -20.32
C THR A 329 47.27 -25.27 -19.74
N ILE A 330 46.40 -24.75 -20.59
CA ILE A 330 45.35 -23.77 -20.25
C ILE A 330 44.00 -24.24 -20.74
N SER A 331 42.95 -23.97 -19.95
CA SER A 331 41.57 -24.28 -20.31
C SER A 331 40.82 -22.99 -20.72
N SER A 332 39.88 -23.12 -21.64
CA SER A 332 39.00 -22.01 -21.99
C SER A 332 38.28 -21.48 -20.75
N GLY A 333 38.30 -20.17 -20.51
CA GLY A 333 37.80 -19.50 -19.33
C GLY A 333 38.83 -19.25 -18.24
N ASP A 334 40.04 -19.86 -18.32
CA ASP A 334 41.10 -19.58 -17.35
C ASP A 334 41.55 -18.14 -17.44
N ARG A 335 41.76 -17.51 -16.28
CA ARG A 335 42.24 -16.12 -16.20
C ARG A 335 43.74 -16.07 -16.58
N ILE A 336 44.02 -15.20 -17.55
CA ILE A 336 45.40 -14.99 -17.98
C ILE A 336 46.16 -14.10 -16.99
N CYS A 337 45.56 -12.98 -16.64
CA CYS A 337 46.14 -12.01 -15.71
C CYS A 337 45.02 -11.08 -15.17
N THR A 338 45.44 -10.11 -14.39
CA THR A 338 44.60 -8.96 -14.00
C THR A 338 45.25 -7.70 -14.55
N ILE A 339 44.52 -6.90 -15.30
CA ILE A 339 44.95 -5.56 -15.71
C ILE A 339 44.59 -4.59 -14.59
N THR A 340 45.58 -4.01 -13.92
CA THR A 340 45.41 -3.09 -12.81
C THR A 340 45.67 -1.66 -13.23
N GLY A 341 44.85 -0.71 -12.75
CA GLY A 341 45.02 0.70 -13.00
C GLY A 341 43.70 1.47 -12.87
N ASP A 342 43.80 2.74 -12.49
CA ASP A 342 42.66 3.60 -12.23
C ASP A 342 41.72 3.71 -13.46
N SER A 343 42.26 3.64 -14.67
CA SER A 343 41.49 3.72 -15.90
C SER A 343 40.50 2.56 -16.05
N VAL A 344 40.96 1.32 -15.84
CA VAL A 344 40.11 0.12 -15.97
C VAL A 344 39.14 0.01 -14.82
N ASP A 345 39.53 0.41 -13.60
CA ASP A 345 38.65 0.42 -12.43
C ASP A 345 37.56 1.46 -12.60
N ASN A 346 37.88 2.66 -13.07
CA ASN A 346 36.89 3.70 -13.37
C ASN A 346 35.94 3.29 -14.52
N GLN A 347 36.42 2.54 -15.50
CA GLN A 347 35.60 2.04 -16.59
C GLN A 347 34.56 1.03 -16.08
N ILE A 348 34.98 0.09 -15.20
CA ILE A 348 34.08 -0.87 -14.56
C ILE A 348 33.05 -0.14 -13.69
N GLU A 349 33.50 0.82 -12.87
CA GLU A 349 32.59 1.58 -11.99
C GLU A 349 31.59 2.40 -12.82
N SER A 350 32.04 3.05 -13.88
CA SER A 350 31.16 3.79 -14.80
C SER A 350 30.13 2.87 -15.47
N ALA A 351 30.56 1.68 -15.90
CA ALA A 351 29.67 0.69 -16.50
C ALA A 351 28.69 0.13 -15.45
N ARG A 352 29.15 -0.10 -14.19
CA ARG A 352 28.30 -0.53 -13.08
C ARG A 352 27.20 0.51 -12.77
N ILE A 353 27.57 1.78 -12.72
CA ILE A 353 26.61 2.89 -12.54
C ILE A 353 25.60 2.91 -13.69
N SER A 354 26.05 2.69 -14.95
CA SER A 354 25.16 2.62 -16.11
C SER A 354 24.16 1.47 -16.01
N VAL A 355 24.57 0.29 -15.52
CA VAL A 355 23.66 -0.84 -15.26
C VAL A 355 22.65 -0.46 -14.19
N SER A 356 23.08 0.16 -13.09
CA SER A 356 22.18 0.61 -12.02
C SER A 356 21.13 1.60 -12.53
N ASN A 357 21.55 2.60 -13.30
CA ASN A 357 20.64 3.60 -13.87
C ASN A 357 19.65 2.97 -14.86
N ALA A 358 20.13 2.07 -15.71
CA ALA A 358 19.28 1.36 -16.66
C ALA A 358 18.31 0.40 -15.96
N SER A 359 18.73 -0.25 -14.86
CA SER A 359 17.87 -1.09 -14.03
C SER A 359 16.72 -0.29 -13.42
N THR A 360 17.03 0.87 -12.82
CA THR A 360 15.99 1.77 -12.26
C THR A 360 15.04 2.27 -13.36
N SER A 361 15.58 2.61 -14.55
CA SER A 361 14.72 3.03 -15.66
C SER A 361 13.79 1.90 -16.14
N LEU A 362 14.28 0.65 -16.13
CA LEU A 362 13.48 -0.50 -16.48
C LEU A 362 12.40 -0.80 -15.43
N GLU A 363 12.73 -0.69 -14.15
CA GLU A 363 11.79 -0.83 -13.05
C GLU A 363 10.66 0.22 -13.18
N ASN A 364 11.00 1.49 -13.30
CA ASN A 364 10.02 2.56 -13.50
C ASN A 364 9.13 2.34 -14.74
N ALA A 365 9.69 1.78 -15.81
CA ALA A 365 8.92 1.48 -17.02
C ALA A 365 7.99 0.27 -16.83
N ARG A 366 8.34 -0.68 -15.97
CA ARG A 366 7.48 -1.82 -15.59
C ARG A 366 6.34 -1.36 -14.70
N ASP A 367 6.64 -0.58 -13.67
CA ASP A 367 5.64 -0.03 -12.74
C ASP A 367 4.63 0.82 -13.53
N ASN A 368 5.12 1.68 -14.43
CA ASN A 368 4.24 2.44 -15.32
C ASN A 368 3.39 1.57 -16.23
N LEU A 369 3.88 0.42 -16.69
CA LEU A 369 3.10 -0.51 -17.50
C LEU A 369 2.03 -1.23 -16.66
N GLU A 370 2.32 -1.53 -15.40
CA GLU A 370 1.38 -2.17 -14.47
C GLU A 370 0.18 -1.26 -14.18
N ASP A 371 0.39 0.06 -14.09
CA ASP A 371 -0.67 1.06 -13.89
C ASP A 371 -1.77 1.05 -14.97
N TYR A 372 -1.49 0.45 -16.15
CA TYR A 372 -2.48 0.26 -17.22
C TYR A 372 -3.41 -0.93 -16.98
N SER A 373 -3.14 -1.73 -15.97
CA SER A 373 -3.97 -2.85 -15.52
C SER A 373 -4.58 -2.49 -14.17
N VAL A 374 -5.74 -1.87 -14.17
CA VAL A 374 -6.39 -1.41 -12.94
C VAL A 374 -7.07 -2.59 -12.25
N THR A 375 -6.64 -2.90 -11.04
CA THR A 375 -7.18 -3.98 -10.21
C THR A 375 -7.98 -3.45 -9.04
N ALA A 376 -8.82 -4.30 -8.43
CA ALA A 376 -9.56 -3.98 -7.23
C ALA A 376 -8.62 -3.91 -6.02
N PRO A 377 -8.58 -2.78 -5.30
CA PRO A 377 -7.71 -2.63 -4.12
C PRO A 377 -8.27 -3.29 -2.86
N ILE A 378 -9.57 -3.55 -2.83
CA ILE A 378 -10.28 -4.27 -1.76
C ILE A 378 -11.27 -5.25 -2.37
N SER A 379 -11.63 -6.28 -1.61
CA SER A 379 -12.76 -7.15 -1.94
C SER A 379 -14.06 -6.44 -1.55
N GLY A 380 -15.08 -6.49 -2.42
CA GLY A 380 -16.35 -5.82 -2.11
C GLY A 380 -17.31 -5.77 -3.29
N THR A 381 -18.33 -4.93 -3.18
CA THR A 381 -19.35 -4.73 -4.20
C THR A 381 -19.11 -3.41 -4.94
N VAL A 382 -19.17 -3.44 -6.26
CA VAL A 382 -19.05 -2.23 -7.08
C VAL A 382 -20.35 -1.41 -6.99
N VAL A 383 -20.27 -0.24 -6.36
CA VAL A 383 -21.44 0.64 -6.17
C VAL A 383 -21.62 1.64 -7.30
N THR A 384 -20.53 2.09 -7.91
CA THR A 384 -20.58 2.97 -9.08
C THR A 384 -19.56 2.52 -10.12
N LYS A 385 -19.93 2.66 -11.40
CA LYS A 385 -19.06 2.44 -12.57
C LYS A 385 -19.19 3.67 -13.45
N ASN A 386 -18.14 4.48 -13.50
CA ASN A 386 -18.16 5.76 -14.21
C ASN A 386 -17.50 5.67 -15.59
N ALA A 387 -16.73 4.61 -15.84
CA ALA A 387 -16.03 4.41 -17.09
C ALA A 387 -16.30 3.00 -17.64
N LYS A 388 -16.22 2.84 -18.95
CA LYS A 388 -16.47 1.59 -19.68
C LYS A 388 -15.51 1.43 -20.85
N ALA A 389 -15.44 0.24 -21.42
CA ALA A 389 -14.67 -0.03 -22.62
C ALA A 389 -15.03 0.92 -23.79
N GLY A 390 -14.03 1.46 -24.43
CA GLY A 390 -14.11 2.49 -25.48
C GLY A 390 -14.09 3.93 -24.98
N ASP A 391 -14.13 4.18 -23.68
CA ASP A 391 -13.98 5.52 -23.13
C ASP A 391 -12.50 5.92 -23.10
N ASN A 392 -12.22 7.18 -23.39
CA ASN A 392 -10.88 7.74 -23.28
C ASN A 392 -10.75 8.49 -21.95
N ILE A 393 -9.81 8.09 -21.12
CA ILE A 393 -9.60 8.65 -19.79
C ILE A 393 -8.33 9.49 -19.73
N GLU A 394 -8.39 10.55 -18.95
CA GLU A 394 -7.22 11.35 -18.59
C GLU A 394 -6.74 10.94 -17.22
N GLY A 395 -5.46 10.58 -17.08
CA GLY A 395 -4.86 10.22 -15.81
C GLY A 395 -4.85 11.38 -14.83
N GLY A 396 -5.04 11.06 -13.54
CA GLY A 396 -4.94 12.03 -12.46
C GLY A 396 -5.98 11.78 -11.36
N SER A 397 -5.82 12.47 -10.24
CA SER A 397 -6.66 12.31 -9.04
C SER A 397 -8.15 12.69 -9.20
N GLY A 398 -8.56 13.14 -10.38
CA GLY A 398 -9.96 13.48 -10.69
C GLY A 398 -10.73 12.43 -11.50
N SER A 399 -10.05 11.40 -12.00
CA SER A 399 -10.65 10.40 -12.89
C SER A 399 -11.08 9.16 -12.11
N THR A 400 -12.21 9.25 -11.41
CA THR A 400 -12.81 8.10 -10.72
C THR A 400 -13.41 7.13 -11.72
N LEU A 401 -12.87 5.91 -11.78
CA LEU A 401 -13.34 4.83 -12.65
C LEU A 401 -14.53 4.09 -12.03
N CYS A 402 -14.41 3.67 -10.80
CA CYS A 402 -15.47 3.01 -10.05
C CYS A 402 -15.27 3.21 -8.53
N VAL A 403 -16.30 2.87 -7.76
CA VAL A 403 -16.25 2.85 -6.29
C VAL A 403 -16.65 1.46 -5.83
N ILE A 404 -15.86 0.90 -4.92
CA ILE A 404 -16.08 -0.42 -4.33
C ILE A 404 -16.34 -0.23 -2.83
N TYR A 405 -17.36 -0.89 -2.32
CA TYR A 405 -17.70 -0.94 -0.90
C TYR A 405 -17.47 -2.34 -0.36
N ASP A 406 -16.78 -2.43 0.75
CA ASP A 406 -16.80 -3.63 1.58
C ASP A 406 -18.08 -3.62 2.41
N LEU A 407 -18.93 -4.60 2.18
CA LEU A 407 -20.21 -4.79 2.87
C LEU A 407 -20.18 -5.99 3.82
N SER A 408 -19.01 -6.43 4.22
CA SER A 408 -18.85 -7.57 5.15
C SER A 408 -19.46 -7.27 6.53
N TYR A 409 -19.43 -6.03 6.94
CA TYR A 409 -20.18 -5.45 8.05
C TYR A 409 -20.51 -3.98 7.72
N LEU A 410 -21.38 -3.38 8.51
CA LEU A 410 -21.66 -1.95 8.41
C LEU A 410 -21.21 -1.26 9.70
N GLU A 411 -20.89 0.00 9.57
CA GLU A 411 -20.59 0.87 10.71
C GLU A 411 -21.58 2.03 10.76
N MET A 412 -21.78 2.55 11.95
CA MET A 412 -22.45 3.84 12.13
C MET A 412 -21.70 4.65 13.18
N THR A 413 -21.70 5.95 12.99
CA THR A 413 -21.16 6.89 13.98
C THR A 413 -22.31 7.56 14.70
N MET A 414 -22.35 7.41 16.02
CA MET A 414 -23.28 8.09 16.93
C MET A 414 -22.60 9.29 17.56
N SER A 415 -23.34 10.36 17.79
CA SER A 415 -22.87 11.53 18.55
C SER A 415 -23.42 11.48 19.96
N ILE A 416 -22.56 11.26 20.96
CA ILE A 416 -22.93 11.17 22.37
C ILE A 416 -22.50 12.46 23.09
N ASP A 417 -23.39 12.98 23.96
CA ASP A 417 -23.13 14.19 24.75
C ASP A 417 -21.98 14.02 25.73
N GLU A 418 -21.25 15.11 26.02
CA GLU A 418 -20.15 15.16 27.00
C GLU A 418 -20.54 14.64 28.38
N LEU A 419 -21.79 14.81 28.78
CA LEU A 419 -22.27 14.35 30.10
C LEU A 419 -22.41 12.84 30.18
N ASP A 420 -22.69 12.19 29.04
CA ASP A 420 -23.03 10.77 28.96
C ASP A 420 -21.87 9.89 28.46
N ILE A 421 -20.89 10.48 27.78
CA ILE A 421 -19.80 9.73 27.15
C ILE A 421 -18.97 8.90 28.15
N SER A 422 -18.90 9.35 29.41
CA SER A 422 -18.18 8.61 30.47
C SER A 422 -18.81 7.24 30.80
N SER A 423 -20.04 7.00 30.39
CA SER A 423 -20.79 5.76 30.59
C SER A 423 -20.70 4.80 29.40
N VAL A 424 -20.05 5.24 28.31
CA VAL A 424 -19.91 4.44 27.08
C VAL A 424 -18.54 3.80 27.04
N GLU A 425 -18.51 2.48 26.88
CA GLU A 425 -17.29 1.68 26.79
C GLU A 425 -17.29 0.81 25.54
N VAL A 426 -16.08 0.56 25.00
CA VAL A 426 -15.90 -0.36 23.89
C VAL A 426 -16.36 -1.77 24.30
N GLY A 427 -17.15 -2.42 23.45
CA GLY A 427 -17.72 -3.74 23.68
C GLY A 427 -19.16 -3.73 24.17
N GLN A 428 -19.76 -2.56 24.45
CA GLN A 428 -21.17 -2.48 24.81
C GLN A 428 -22.08 -2.85 23.63
N GLU A 429 -23.19 -3.52 23.96
CA GLU A 429 -24.22 -3.90 23.00
C GLU A 429 -25.05 -2.67 22.61
N VAL A 430 -25.34 -2.58 21.34
CA VAL A 430 -26.17 -1.51 20.74
C VAL A 430 -27.33 -2.15 20.02
N ARG A 431 -28.55 -1.73 20.32
CA ARG A 431 -29.75 -2.08 19.56
C ARG A 431 -29.97 -1.06 18.46
N ILE A 432 -30.17 -1.55 17.25
CA ILE A 432 -30.28 -0.71 16.08
C ILE A 432 -31.59 -1.00 15.37
N THR A 433 -32.31 0.05 15.03
CA THR A 433 -33.55 -0.02 14.25
C THR A 433 -33.44 0.87 13.03
N ALA A 434 -33.86 0.37 11.88
CA ALA A 434 -33.86 1.11 10.63
C ALA A 434 -35.29 1.36 10.17
N ASP A 435 -35.65 2.59 9.90
CA ASP A 435 -36.99 2.96 9.41
C ASP A 435 -37.34 2.25 8.09
N ALA A 436 -36.30 1.96 7.28
CA ALA A 436 -36.46 1.28 6.00
C ALA A 436 -36.80 -0.23 6.13
N VAL A 437 -36.59 -0.82 7.32
CA VAL A 437 -36.80 -2.26 7.59
C VAL A 437 -37.71 -2.40 8.82
N GLU A 438 -39.00 -2.31 8.59
CA GLU A 438 -40.00 -2.35 9.68
C GLU A 438 -39.94 -3.69 10.47
N GLY A 439 -39.95 -3.58 11.79
CA GLY A 439 -40.12 -4.72 12.70
C GLY A 439 -38.87 -5.60 12.91
N LYS A 440 -37.71 -5.20 12.37
CA LYS A 440 -36.43 -5.88 12.61
C LYS A 440 -35.53 -5.02 13.49
N THR A 441 -34.98 -5.61 14.53
CA THR A 441 -33.94 -5.01 15.38
C THR A 441 -32.62 -5.73 15.11
N TYR A 442 -31.60 -4.97 14.93
CA TYR A 442 -30.23 -5.46 14.71
C TYR A 442 -29.40 -5.25 15.97
N THR A 443 -28.40 -6.05 16.15
CA THR A 443 -27.44 -5.91 17.25
C THR A 443 -26.12 -5.40 16.69
N GLY A 444 -25.63 -4.32 17.27
CA GLY A 444 -24.28 -3.81 17.03
C GLY A 444 -23.45 -3.83 18.29
N VAL A 445 -22.17 -3.54 18.14
CA VAL A 445 -21.21 -3.45 19.24
C VAL A 445 -20.40 -2.16 19.11
N VAL A 446 -20.19 -1.44 20.21
CA VAL A 446 -19.31 -0.28 20.24
C VAL A 446 -17.87 -0.72 19.98
N THR A 447 -17.26 -0.26 18.90
CA THR A 447 -15.88 -0.58 18.53
C THR A 447 -14.90 0.53 18.87
N GLU A 448 -15.34 1.79 18.82
CA GLU A 448 -14.51 2.95 19.11
C GLU A 448 -15.29 4.02 19.86
N VAL A 449 -14.64 4.62 20.85
CA VAL A 449 -15.10 5.84 21.54
C VAL A 449 -14.03 6.89 21.32
N SER A 450 -14.35 7.92 20.53
CA SER A 450 -13.40 8.97 20.21
C SER A 450 -13.04 9.81 21.44
N VAL A 451 -11.75 10.06 21.60
CA VAL A 451 -11.25 11.00 22.63
C VAL A 451 -11.33 12.47 22.19
N ALA A 452 -11.67 12.71 20.93
CA ALA A 452 -11.79 14.04 20.36
C ALA A 452 -13.26 14.42 20.21
N GLY A 453 -13.73 15.35 21.06
CA GLY A 453 -15.07 15.90 20.98
C GLY A 453 -15.19 16.98 19.90
N THR A 454 -16.38 17.11 19.33
CA THR A 454 -16.74 18.14 18.37
C THR A 454 -17.76 19.08 19.00
N THR A 455 -17.48 20.40 19.01
CA THR A 455 -18.39 21.40 19.59
C THR A 455 -19.13 22.11 18.48
N SER A 456 -20.47 22.04 18.50
CA SER A 456 -21.34 22.75 17.58
C SER A 456 -22.47 23.41 18.35
N GLY A 457 -22.70 24.71 18.14
CA GLY A 457 -23.75 25.46 18.84
C GLY A 457 -23.63 25.54 20.36
N GLY A 458 -22.43 25.28 20.92
CA GLY A 458 -22.19 25.28 22.37
C GLY A 458 -22.44 23.93 23.07
N ILE A 459 -22.74 22.88 22.31
CA ILE A 459 -22.87 21.51 22.77
C ILE A 459 -21.65 20.73 22.28
N THR A 460 -20.99 20.02 23.18
CA THR A 460 -19.86 19.14 22.84
C THR A 460 -20.35 17.71 22.78
N THR A 461 -20.09 17.05 21.64
CA THR A 461 -20.40 15.64 21.45
C THR A 461 -19.16 14.87 21.08
N TYR A 462 -19.13 13.59 21.44
CA TYR A 462 -18.07 12.65 21.11
C TYR A 462 -18.59 11.58 20.14
N PRO A 463 -17.90 11.38 18.99
CA PRO A 463 -18.28 10.30 18.08
C PRO A 463 -17.99 8.93 18.70
N VAL A 464 -18.95 8.05 18.59
CA VAL A 464 -18.88 6.64 18.99
C VAL A 464 -19.19 5.79 17.76
N THR A 465 -18.26 4.91 17.38
CA THR A 465 -18.44 4.01 16.25
C THR A 465 -19.02 2.68 16.72
N VAL A 466 -20.07 2.26 16.03
CA VAL A 466 -20.78 1.00 16.27
C VAL A 466 -20.66 0.13 15.04
N ARG A 467 -20.21 -1.10 15.21
CA ARG A 467 -20.14 -2.11 14.16
C ARG A 467 -21.35 -3.02 14.20
N ILE A 468 -21.86 -3.34 13.01
CA ILE A 468 -23.07 -4.15 12.80
C ILE A 468 -22.69 -5.30 11.86
N ASP A 469 -22.61 -6.51 12.42
CA ASP A 469 -22.23 -7.71 11.66
C ASP A 469 -23.41 -8.32 10.88
N GLU A 470 -24.64 -8.16 11.37
CA GLU A 470 -25.86 -8.60 10.68
C GLU A 470 -26.35 -7.50 9.74
N THR A 471 -26.01 -7.61 8.46
CA THR A 471 -26.31 -6.56 7.45
C THR A 471 -27.54 -6.86 6.59
N ASP A 472 -28.25 -7.98 6.83
CA ASP A 472 -29.36 -8.42 5.97
C ASP A 472 -30.51 -7.41 5.90
N GLY A 473 -30.70 -6.80 4.74
CA GLY A 473 -31.68 -5.74 4.50
C GLY A 473 -31.19 -4.33 4.79
N LEU A 474 -30.00 -4.14 5.36
CA LEU A 474 -29.37 -2.85 5.57
C LEU A 474 -28.47 -2.48 4.39
N LEU A 475 -28.48 -1.21 4.04
CA LEU A 475 -27.63 -0.66 2.98
C LEU A 475 -26.88 0.58 3.48
N PRO A 476 -25.65 0.83 3.04
CA PRO A 476 -24.96 2.08 3.29
C PRO A 476 -25.79 3.28 2.84
N GLY A 477 -25.78 4.33 3.67
CA GLY A 477 -26.57 5.54 3.45
C GLY A 477 -27.97 5.50 4.08
N MET A 478 -28.41 4.39 4.67
CA MET A 478 -29.66 4.35 5.45
C MET A 478 -29.47 5.07 6.79
N ASN A 479 -30.49 5.80 7.21
CA ASN A 479 -30.56 6.34 8.56
C ASN A 479 -31.09 5.26 9.50
N VAL A 480 -30.50 5.19 10.68
CA VAL A 480 -30.85 4.23 11.74
C VAL A 480 -30.86 4.93 13.08
N ASP A 481 -31.72 4.44 13.96
CA ASP A 481 -31.73 4.80 15.37
C ASP A 481 -31.03 3.70 16.16
N ALA A 482 -30.15 4.09 17.06
CA ALA A 482 -29.36 3.17 17.87
C ALA A 482 -29.47 3.51 19.34
N GLU A 483 -29.57 2.47 20.15
CA GLU A 483 -29.59 2.52 21.61
C GLU A 483 -28.40 1.75 22.18
N ILE A 484 -27.45 2.46 22.81
CA ILE A 484 -26.37 1.84 23.57
C ILE A 484 -26.93 1.39 24.93
N VAL A 485 -26.83 0.12 25.22
CA VAL A 485 -27.24 -0.43 26.52
C VAL A 485 -26.13 -0.17 27.53
N ILE A 486 -26.37 0.77 28.47
CA ILE A 486 -25.41 1.10 29.54
C ILE A 486 -25.49 0.10 30.66
N SER A 487 -26.72 -0.17 31.11
CA SER A 487 -26.98 -1.13 32.16
C SER A 487 -28.37 -1.72 32.01
N SER A 488 -28.53 -3.00 32.31
CA SER A 488 -29.81 -3.67 32.31
C SER A 488 -29.96 -4.56 33.55
N ALA A 489 -31.15 -4.62 34.06
CA ALA A 489 -31.51 -5.55 35.13
C ALA A 489 -32.83 -6.20 34.77
N ASP A 490 -32.85 -7.54 34.70
CA ASP A 490 -34.01 -8.32 34.32
C ASP A 490 -34.74 -8.86 35.54
N ASP A 491 -36.08 -8.83 35.50
CA ASP A 491 -36.94 -9.36 36.55
C ASP A 491 -36.64 -8.81 37.95
N VAL A 492 -36.37 -7.48 38.02
CA VAL A 492 -36.07 -6.78 39.29
C VAL A 492 -37.30 -6.03 39.83
N LEU A 493 -37.34 -5.81 41.14
CA LEU A 493 -38.35 -4.97 41.75
C LEU A 493 -38.18 -3.53 41.31
N ALA A 494 -39.21 -2.92 40.76
CA ALA A 494 -39.17 -1.60 40.19
C ALA A 494 -40.28 -0.70 40.75
N ILE A 495 -39.92 0.55 40.92
CA ILE A 495 -40.84 1.63 41.28
C ILE A 495 -40.69 2.80 40.34
N PRO A 496 -41.71 3.67 40.15
CA PRO A 496 -41.54 4.91 39.40
C PRO A 496 -40.41 5.76 40.01
N SER A 497 -39.51 6.27 39.18
CA SER A 497 -38.33 7.08 39.61
C SER A 497 -38.78 8.29 40.44
N ALA A 498 -39.96 8.83 40.18
CA ALA A 498 -40.55 9.94 40.94
C ALA A 498 -40.95 9.55 42.40
N ALA A 499 -40.99 8.24 42.73
CA ALA A 499 -41.32 7.78 44.09
C ALA A 499 -40.12 7.87 45.04
N VAL A 500 -38.91 7.95 44.54
CA VAL A 500 -37.71 8.08 45.37
C VAL A 500 -37.53 9.53 45.80
N SER A 501 -37.57 9.74 47.10
CA SER A 501 -37.36 11.04 47.75
C SER A 501 -35.89 11.24 48.14
N ARG A 502 -35.51 12.48 48.49
CA ARG A 502 -34.14 12.79 48.92
C ARG A 502 -33.73 11.91 50.12
N GLY A 503 -32.55 11.31 50.02
CA GLY A 503 -32.00 10.42 51.07
C GLY A 503 -32.41 8.96 50.91
N ASP A 504 -32.66 8.55 49.66
CA ASP A 504 -33.01 7.18 49.27
C ASP A 504 -34.17 6.59 50.08
N MET A 505 -35.25 7.40 50.18
CA MET A 505 -36.45 7.05 50.89
C MET A 505 -37.64 7.01 49.93
N VAL A 506 -38.55 6.06 50.18
CA VAL A 506 -39.79 5.92 49.41
C VAL A 506 -40.95 6.01 50.38
N LEU A 507 -41.99 6.72 49.98
CA LEU A 507 -43.24 6.84 50.69
C LEU A 507 -44.09 5.61 50.38
N VAL A 508 -44.40 4.78 51.36
CA VAL A 508 -45.13 3.51 51.25
C VAL A 508 -46.43 3.62 52.03
N THR A 509 -47.53 3.00 51.55
CA THR A 509 -48.78 2.94 52.31
C THR A 509 -48.56 2.22 53.62
N ALA A 510 -49.14 2.70 54.71
CA ALA A 510 -48.98 2.13 56.06
C ALA A 510 -49.45 0.67 56.18
N ASN A 511 -50.17 0.15 55.19
CA ASN A 511 -50.65 -1.23 55.13
C ASN A 511 -49.75 -2.14 54.29
N SER A 512 -48.70 -1.62 53.67
CA SER A 512 -47.75 -2.39 52.87
C SER A 512 -46.86 -3.27 53.73
N PRO A 513 -46.47 -4.47 53.23
CA PRO A 513 -45.61 -5.39 53.99
C PRO A 513 -44.29 -4.76 54.47
N SER A 514 -43.68 -3.88 53.69
CA SER A 514 -42.40 -3.21 54.02
C SER A 514 -42.56 -2.00 54.96
N ALA A 515 -43.79 -1.63 55.36
CA ALA A 515 -44.04 -0.57 56.35
C ALA A 515 -43.40 -0.88 57.75
N VAL A 516 -43.08 -2.13 58.00
CA VAL A 516 -42.35 -2.55 59.25
C VAL A 516 -40.93 -1.97 59.33
N ASN A 517 -40.36 -1.59 58.19
CA ASN A 517 -39.02 -1.00 58.08
C ASN A 517 -39.05 0.54 58.11
N ALA A 518 -40.21 1.12 58.46
CA ALA A 518 -40.41 2.56 58.44
C ALA A 518 -39.47 3.28 59.40
N LEU A 519 -39.00 4.44 58.93
CA LEU A 519 -38.23 5.37 59.76
C LEU A 519 -39.17 6.16 60.67
N ASP A 520 -38.70 6.52 61.86
CA ASP A 520 -39.42 7.41 62.78
C ASP A 520 -39.30 8.87 62.27
N GLN A 521 -39.93 9.15 61.15
CA GLN A 521 -39.98 10.43 60.43
C GLN A 521 -41.44 10.82 60.15
N GLU A 522 -41.76 12.12 60.27
CA GLU A 522 -43.08 12.61 60.02
C GLU A 522 -43.45 12.41 58.55
N ALA A 523 -44.51 11.63 58.29
CA ALA A 523 -45.00 11.30 56.96
C ALA A 523 -46.45 11.76 56.79
N PRO A 524 -46.96 11.92 55.57
CA PRO A 524 -48.35 12.21 55.28
C PRO A 524 -49.28 11.13 55.87
N GLU A 525 -50.52 11.55 56.21
CA GLU A 525 -51.49 10.62 56.80
C GLU A 525 -51.76 9.43 55.89
N GLY A 526 -51.60 8.22 56.41
CA GLY A 526 -51.76 6.94 55.69
C GLY A 526 -50.49 6.40 55.05
N TYR A 527 -49.35 7.10 55.15
CA TYR A 527 -48.08 6.69 54.56
C TYR A 527 -46.93 6.67 55.59
N VAL A 528 -45.86 5.95 55.27
CA VAL A 528 -44.62 5.90 56.03
C VAL A 528 -43.42 5.96 55.10
N TYR A 529 -42.30 6.53 55.57
CA TYR A 529 -41.05 6.52 54.83
C TYR A 529 -40.24 5.25 55.12
N VAL A 530 -39.90 4.55 54.03
CA VAL A 530 -39.03 3.37 54.09
C VAL A 530 -37.73 3.65 53.36
N PRO A 531 -36.58 3.38 54.01
CA PRO A 531 -35.29 3.51 53.34
C PRO A 531 -35.14 2.42 52.30
N VAL A 532 -34.63 2.77 51.12
CA VAL A 532 -34.43 1.84 50.00
C VAL A 532 -33.00 1.95 49.51
N GLU A 533 -32.48 0.88 48.98
CA GLU A 533 -31.27 0.83 48.21
C GLU A 533 -31.67 0.68 46.72
N THR A 534 -31.23 1.58 45.90
CA THR A 534 -31.64 1.63 44.50
C THR A 534 -30.53 1.12 43.60
N GLY A 535 -30.88 0.51 42.49
CA GLY A 535 -29.97 0.01 41.44
C GLY A 535 -30.13 0.72 40.12
N VAL A 536 -30.31 -0.04 39.05
CA VAL A 536 -30.46 0.48 37.68
C VAL A 536 -31.72 1.33 37.55
N SER A 537 -31.63 2.45 36.86
CA SER A 537 -32.78 3.31 36.59
C SER A 537 -32.86 3.69 35.10
N ASP A 538 -34.09 3.71 34.59
CA ASP A 538 -34.45 4.35 33.34
C ASP A 538 -35.17 5.68 33.58
N ASN A 539 -35.64 6.33 32.53
CA ASN A 539 -36.37 7.61 32.64
C ASN A 539 -37.67 7.50 33.45
N SER A 540 -38.23 6.33 33.67
CA SER A 540 -39.56 6.10 34.23
C SER A 540 -39.53 5.32 35.52
N TYR A 541 -38.64 4.35 35.64
CA TYR A 541 -38.57 3.39 36.75
C TYR A 541 -37.14 3.26 37.30
N ILE A 542 -37.05 2.86 38.54
CA ILE A 542 -35.81 2.58 39.24
C ILE A 542 -35.88 1.23 39.96
N GLU A 543 -34.82 0.45 39.83
CA GLU A 543 -34.65 -0.81 40.55
C GLU A 543 -34.52 -0.58 42.03
N VAL A 544 -35.16 -1.45 42.82
CA VAL A 544 -35.04 -1.49 44.28
C VAL A 544 -34.32 -2.77 44.69
N LEU A 545 -33.07 -2.62 45.16
CA LEU A 545 -32.22 -3.72 45.61
C LEU A 545 -32.62 -4.23 46.99
N SER A 546 -33.04 -3.28 47.86
CA SER A 546 -33.49 -3.63 49.22
C SER A 546 -34.46 -2.58 49.77
N GLY A 547 -35.24 -2.93 50.78
CA GLY A 547 -36.16 -2.03 51.48
C GLY A 547 -37.64 -2.27 51.14
N LEU A 548 -37.98 -2.72 49.94
CA LEU A 548 -39.35 -3.01 49.50
C LEU A 548 -39.55 -4.47 49.14
N GLN A 549 -40.82 -4.91 49.09
CA GLN A 549 -41.23 -6.22 48.64
C GLN A 549 -42.26 -6.12 47.51
N GLU A 550 -42.34 -7.20 46.71
CA GLU A 550 -43.36 -7.29 45.66
C GLU A 550 -44.76 -7.17 46.25
N GLY A 551 -45.59 -6.31 45.66
CA GLY A 551 -46.93 -6.04 46.15
C GLY A 551 -47.03 -4.86 47.15
N ASP A 552 -45.92 -4.22 47.53
CA ASP A 552 -45.95 -2.93 48.24
C ASP A 552 -46.57 -1.85 47.33
N THR A 553 -47.18 -0.83 47.94
CA THR A 553 -47.70 0.31 47.21
C THR A 553 -46.92 1.55 47.60
N VAL A 554 -46.23 2.13 46.63
CA VAL A 554 -45.48 3.38 46.77
C VAL A 554 -46.29 4.58 46.36
N ALA A 555 -46.07 5.72 46.99
CA ALA A 555 -46.78 6.96 46.71
C ALA A 555 -45.82 8.09 46.32
N TYR A 556 -46.17 8.87 45.31
CA TYR A 556 -45.37 10.00 44.82
C TYR A 556 -46.24 11.17 44.37
N LEU A 557 -45.67 12.34 44.38
CA LEU A 557 -46.34 13.53 43.90
C LEU A 557 -46.32 13.58 42.37
N GLN A 558 -47.47 13.66 41.76
CA GLN A 558 -47.53 13.92 40.33
C GLN A 558 -47.00 15.33 40.05
N ALA A 559 -45.93 15.41 39.24
CA ALA A 559 -45.47 16.70 38.74
C ALA A 559 -46.60 17.38 37.93
N ALA A 560 -47.04 18.55 38.36
CA ALA A 560 -48.05 19.31 37.65
C ALA A 560 -47.51 19.80 36.30
N GLY A 561 -47.75 19.03 35.24
CA GLY A 561 -47.37 19.45 33.92
C GLY A 561 -47.02 18.38 32.91
N SER A 562 -47.98 17.47 32.59
CA SER A 562 -48.02 16.83 31.28
C SER A 562 -49.45 16.38 30.98
N ALA A 563 -50.21 17.25 30.35
CA ALA A 563 -51.47 16.95 29.64
C ALA A 563 -51.30 17.39 28.20
#